data_b29b81ec4fa198f17c849557f1f07251
#
_entry.id   b29b81ec4fa198f17c849557f1f07251
#
_cell.length_a   1.000
_cell.length_b   1.000
_cell.length_c   1.000
_cell.angle_alpha   90.00
_cell.angle_beta   90.00
_cell.angle_gamma   90.00
#
_symmetry.space_group_name_H-M   'P 1'
#
loop_
_entity.id
_entity.type
_entity.pdbx_description
1 polymer ?
#
loop_
_entity_poly.entity_id
_entity_poly.type
_entity_poly.pdbx_seq_one_letter_code
_entity_poly.pdbx_strand_id
1 'polypeptide(L)'
;MTELPPAFFLSDGDQFQATALCRGPWDPGSLHGGPVTALIGREAERADPDPALFTARLTVELLRPVPLSRLRVDTSVLRPGKRVRILGVSVTHDGTEVARATVLRVQRVASDLTEALPVGAVPFAPPEDAETAPRLVEGYVGIMDGMDVRTVSGISTRRGPATYWFKLRAPLVDDEAIDPLSTALMAADFGNGISSVVPIETHLFINPDLTVYLHRRPEGEWVANDAQTWLHP
;
A
#
# COMPACT_ATOMS: atom_id res chain seq x y z
N MET A 1 23.46 11.72 11.73
CA MET A 1 22.44 10.86 11.09
C MET A 1 21.12 11.26 11.72
N THR A 2 20.15 11.70 10.95
CA THR A 2 18.80 11.99 11.48
C THR A 2 18.16 10.66 11.85
N GLU A 3 17.68 10.55 13.09
CA GLU A 3 16.94 9.38 13.56
C GLU A 3 15.65 9.23 12.74
N LEU A 4 15.39 8.01 12.26
CA LEU A 4 14.17 7.74 11.48
C LEU A 4 12.96 7.73 12.41
N PRO A 5 11.78 8.19 11.94
CA PRO A 5 10.53 8.04 12.69
C PRO A 5 10.25 6.58 13.06
N PRO A 6 9.62 6.31 14.22
CA PRO A 6 9.35 4.95 14.69
C PRO A 6 8.29 4.24 13.86
N ALA A 7 7.41 4.97 13.15
CA ALA A 7 6.32 4.44 12.34
C ALA A 7 5.99 5.37 11.17
N PHE A 8 5.19 4.91 10.23
CA PHE A 8 4.65 5.74 9.14
C PHE A 8 3.66 6.78 9.68
N PHE A 9 2.82 6.38 10.63
CA PHE A 9 1.88 7.26 11.31
C PHE A 9 2.05 7.16 12.82
N LEU A 10 1.90 8.29 13.51
CA LEU A 10 1.79 8.33 14.95
C LEU A 10 0.31 8.52 15.32
N SER A 11 -0.18 7.67 16.24
CA SER A 11 -1.54 7.74 16.74
C SER A 11 -1.72 8.99 17.63
N ASP A 12 -2.75 9.78 17.38
CA ASP A 12 -3.09 10.99 18.15
C ASP A 12 -4.62 11.04 18.37
N GLY A 13 -5.08 10.29 19.35
CA GLY A 13 -6.51 10.13 19.64
C GLY A 13 -7.26 9.44 18.50
N ASP A 14 -8.13 10.18 17.83
CA ASP A 14 -8.90 9.72 16.66
C ASP A 14 -8.27 10.14 15.31
N GLN A 15 -7.03 10.61 15.35
CA GLN A 15 -6.27 11.07 14.19
C GLN A 15 -4.92 10.37 14.08
N PHE A 16 -4.28 10.53 12.93
CA PHE A 16 -3.00 9.96 12.61
C PHE A 16 -2.06 11.06 12.09
N GLN A 17 -0.98 11.33 12.84
CA GLN A 17 0.06 12.23 12.37
C GLN A 17 0.98 11.49 11.40
N ALA A 18 0.96 11.87 10.12
CA ALA A 18 1.88 11.34 9.14
C ALA A 18 3.32 11.75 9.44
N THR A 19 4.25 10.80 9.37
CA THR A 19 5.68 11.04 9.56
C THR A 19 6.41 11.21 8.23
N ALA A 20 7.67 11.56 8.28
CA ALA A 20 8.52 11.65 7.09
C ALA A 20 8.60 10.34 6.29
N LEU A 21 8.36 9.17 6.91
CA LEU A 21 8.30 7.90 6.21
C LEU A 21 7.11 7.79 5.23
N CYS A 22 6.10 8.65 5.36
CA CYS A 22 4.98 8.66 4.42
C CYS A 22 5.26 9.44 3.12
N ARG A 23 6.37 10.19 3.02
CA ARG A 23 6.65 11.06 1.87
C ARG A 23 6.78 10.28 0.57
N GLY A 24 6.14 10.80 -0.47
CA GLY A 24 6.31 10.36 -1.85
C GLY A 24 7.49 11.03 -2.55
N PRO A 25 7.78 10.61 -3.80
CA PRO A 25 8.89 11.17 -4.58
C PRO A 25 8.57 12.52 -5.26
N TRP A 26 7.28 12.89 -5.33
CA TRP A 26 6.83 14.01 -6.16
C TRP A 26 6.88 15.36 -5.45
N ASP A 27 6.44 15.39 -4.20
CA ASP A 27 6.37 16.58 -3.37
C ASP A 27 6.68 16.21 -1.91
N PRO A 28 7.70 16.82 -1.28
CA PRO A 28 8.07 16.52 0.10
C PRO A 28 6.99 16.89 1.12
N GLY A 29 6.00 17.70 0.75
CA GLY A 29 4.83 18.05 1.56
C GLY A 29 3.66 17.10 1.44
N SER A 30 3.76 16.09 0.54
CA SER A 30 2.67 15.15 0.23
C SER A 30 3.06 13.70 0.50
N LEU A 31 2.07 12.88 0.84
CA LEU A 31 2.23 11.46 1.06
C LEU A 31 2.29 10.69 -0.27
N HIS A 32 3.04 9.58 -0.26
CA HIS A 32 2.85 8.50 -1.21
C HIS A 32 1.49 7.83 -1.00
N GLY A 33 0.81 7.38 -2.05
CA GLY A 33 -0.50 6.74 -1.93
C GLY A 33 -0.47 5.42 -1.15
N GLY A 34 0.68 4.72 -1.10
CA GLY A 34 0.84 3.46 -0.39
C GLY A 34 0.52 3.53 1.11
N PRO A 35 1.13 4.42 1.91
CA PRO A 35 0.78 4.61 3.32
C PRO A 35 -0.70 4.96 3.53
N VAL A 36 -1.28 5.81 2.68
CA VAL A 36 -2.70 6.18 2.74
C VAL A 36 -3.58 4.95 2.52
N THR A 37 -3.26 4.15 1.50
CA THR A 37 -3.98 2.91 1.16
C THR A 37 -3.88 1.89 2.30
N ALA A 38 -2.69 1.73 2.90
CA ALA A 38 -2.49 0.83 4.03
C ALA A 38 -3.27 1.29 5.28
N LEU A 39 -3.28 2.60 5.58
CA LEU A 39 -4.04 3.15 6.69
C LEU A 39 -5.54 2.93 6.53
N ILE A 40 -6.07 3.14 5.31
CA ILE A 40 -7.47 2.83 4.97
C ILE A 40 -7.79 1.35 5.21
N GLY A 41 -6.92 0.44 4.75
CA GLY A 41 -7.11 -1.01 4.91
C GLY A 41 -7.12 -1.43 6.39
N ARG A 42 -6.19 -0.88 7.18
CA ARG A 42 -6.12 -1.09 8.64
C ARG A 42 -7.39 -0.62 9.33
N GLU A 43 -7.82 0.62 9.06
CA GLU A 43 -9.00 1.20 9.72
C GLU A 43 -10.29 0.46 9.34
N ALA A 44 -10.40 -0.01 8.11
CA ALA A 44 -11.53 -0.85 7.69
C ALA A 44 -11.57 -2.18 8.46
N GLU A 45 -10.42 -2.86 8.66
CA GLU A 45 -10.39 -4.10 9.44
C GLU A 45 -10.63 -3.87 10.93
N ARG A 46 -10.19 -2.73 11.49
CA ARG A 46 -10.45 -2.37 12.89
C ARG A 46 -11.91 -2.01 13.16
N ALA A 47 -12.55 -1.32 12.21
CA ALA A 47 -13.97 -0.96 12.32
C ALA A 47 -14.90 -2.16 12.19
N ASP A 48 -14.44 -3.22 11.53
CA ASP A 48 -15.19 -4.47 11.33
C ASP A 48 -14.31 -5.69 11.68
N PRO A 49 -14.07 -5.99 12.97
CA PRO A 49 -13.08 -6.96 13.42
C PRO A 49 -13.56 -8.43 13.33
N ASP A 50 -14.50 -8.76 12.44
CA ASP A 50 -15.03 -10.10 12.25
C ASP A 50 -13.97 -11.04 11.65
N PRO A 51 -13.45 -12.03 12.40
CA PRO A 51 -12.39 -12.92 11.92
C PRO A 51 -12.86 -13.90 10.83
N ALA A 52 -14.18 -14.08 10.66
CA ALA A 52 -14.72 -14.89 9.58
C ALA A 52 -14.65 -14.22 8.22
N LEU A 53 -14.43 -12.91 8.19
CA LEU A 53 -14.30 -12.12 6.98
C LEU A 53 -12.84 -11.72 6.72
N PHE A 54 -12.47 -11.59 5.47
CA PHE A 54 -11.20 -10.97 5.07
C PHE A 54 -11.43 -9.90 4.00
N THR A 55 -10.53 -8.96 3.91
CA THR A 55 -10.53 -7.94 2.86
C THR A 55 -10.19 -8.57 1.52
N ALA A 56 -11.18 -8.66 0.63
CA ALA A 56 -11.02 -9.25 -0.70
C ALA A 56 -10.79 -8.19 -1.80
N ARG A 57 -11.24 -6.96 -1.58
CA ARG A 57 -10.97 -5.84 -2.47
C ARG A 57 -10.95 -4.54 -1.69
N LEU A 58 -10.03 -3.69 -2.09
CA LEU A 58 -9.93 -2.30 -1.65
C LEU A 58 -9.81 -1.44 -2.91
N THR A 59 -10.74 -0.50 -3.10
CA THR A 59 -10.68 0.51 -4.17
C THR A 59 -10.56 1.86 -3.51
N VAL A 60 -9.45 2.54 -3.75
CA VAL A 60 -9.10 3.86 -3.20
C VAL A 60 -9.15 4.89 -4.32
N GLU A 61 -9.75 6.03 -4.05
CA GLU A 61 -9.68 7.24 -4.87
C GLU A 61 -8.84 8.30 -4.11
N LEU A 62 -7.76 8.74 -4.73
CA LEU A 62 -6.93 9.84 -4.23
C LEU A 62 -7.45 11.15 -4.83
N LEU A 63 -8.36 11.80 -4.13
CA LEU A 63 -9.11 12.95 -4.65
C LEU A 63 -8.23 14.19 -4.83
N ARG A 64 -7.14 14.27 -4.08
CA ARG A 64 -6.14 15.35 -4.13
C ARG A 64 -4.85 14.90 -3.44
N PRO A 65 -3.72 15.65 -3.58
CA PRO A 65 -2.52 15.37 -2.81
C PRO A 65 -2.84 15.28 -1.32
N VAL A 66 -2.48 14.16 -0.69
CA VAL A 66 -2.68 13.95 0.74
C VAL A 66 -1.51 14.61 1.48
N PRO A 67 -1.74 15.61 2.35
CA PRO A 67 -0.66 16.38 2.95
C PRO A 67 0.07 15.57 4.04
N LEU A 68 1.37 15.87 4.23
CA LEU A 68 2.19 15.36 5.32
C LEU A 68 1.78 16.04 6.65
N SER A 69 0.63 15.68 7.16
CA SER A 69 -0.03 16.32 8.29
C SER A 69 -0.86 15.32 9.08
N ARG A 70 -1.73 15.82 9.95
CA ARG A 70 -2.73 15.02 10.65
C ARG A 70 -3.86 14.65 9.71
N LEU A 71 -4.23 13.37 9.77
CA LEU A 71 -5.34 12.81 9.00
C LEU A 71 -6.35 12.20 9.96
N ARG A 72 -7.62 12.35 9.64
CA ARG A 72 -8.70 11.60 10.28
C ARG A 72 -9.23 10.55 9.32
N VAL A 73 -9.52 9.36 9.84
CA VAL A 73 -10.08 8.26 9.04
C VAL A 73 -11.39 7.84 9.67
N ASP A 74 -12.47 7.99 8.92
CA ASP A 74 -13.82 7.59 9.33
C ASP A 74 -14.29 6.40 8.49
N THR A 75 -14.79 5.34 9.15
CA THR A 75 -15.28 4.13 8.49
C THR A 75 -16.78 3.96 8.75
N SER A 76 -17.51 3.59 7.72
CA SER A 76 -18.96 3.32 7.77
C SER A 76 -19.32 2.01 7.05
N VAL A 77 -20.41 1.38 7.49
CA VAL A 77 -20.94 0.17 6.82
C VAL A 77 -21.92 0.60 5.73
N LEU A 78 -21.49 0.47 4.46
CA LEU A 78 -22.36 0.76 3.30
C LEU A 78 -23.32 -0.39 2.99
N ARG A 79 -22.85 -1.63 3.15
CA ARG A 79 -23.65 -2.83 2.96
C ARG A 79 -23.37 -3.83 4.09
N PRO A 80 -24.31 -4.03 5.02
CA PRO A 80 -24.18 -5.05 6.04
C PRO A 80 -24.41 -6.46 5.45
N GLY A 81 -23.84 -7.49 6.09
CA GLY A 81 -24.07 -8.89 5.73
C GLY A 81 -23.12 -9.85 6.42
N LYS A 82 -23.53 -11.11 6.54
CA LYS A 82 -22.73 -12.14 7.19
C LYS A 82 -21.62 -12.71 6.28
N ARG A 83 -21.91 -12.82 4.98
CA ARG A 83 -20.98 -13.41 4.00
C ARG A 83 -20.25 -12.37 3.18
N VAL A 84 -20.84 -11.21 2.99
CA VAL A 84 -20.31 -10.11 2.18
C VAL A 84 -20.68 -8.80 2.85
N ARG A 85 -19.69 -7.97 3.15
CA ARG A 85 -19.84 -6.58 3.64
C ARG A 85 -19.13 -5.62 2.72
N ILE A 86 -19.64 -4.39 2.65
CA ILE A 86 -18.96 -3.29 2.00
C ILE A 86 -18.85 -2.17 3.02
N LEU A 87 -17.63 -1.73 3.26
CA LEU A 87 -17.33 -0.57 4.09
C LEU A 87 -16.97 0.61 3.19
N GLY A 88 -17.37 1.80 3.62
CA GLY A 88 -16.87 3.07 3.08
C GLY A 88 -15.87 3.65 4.06
N VAL A 89 -14.76 4.14 3.56
CA VAL A 89 -13.72 4.81 4.34
C VAL A 89 -13.48 6.18 3.75
N SER A 90 -13.44 7.21 4.58
CA SER A 90 -13.12 8.59 4.22
C SER A 90 -11.88 9.03 4.99
N VAL A 91 -10.92 9.62 4.30
CA VAL A 91 -9.72 10.23 4.87
C VAL A 91 -9.84 11.74 4.72
N THR A 92 -9.80 12.46 5.83
CA THR A 92 -9.94 13.92 5.85
C THR A 92 -8.73 14.61 6.46
N HIS A 93 -8.42 15.78 5.95
CA HIS A 93 -7.48 16.75 6.51
C HIS A 93 -8.16 18.09 6.64
N ASP A 94 -8.17 18.67 7.85
CA ASP A 94 -8.83 19.93 8.17
C ASP A 94 -10.27 20.03 7.61
N GLY A 95 -11.05 18.94 7.81
CA GLY A 95 -12.43 18.85 7.37
C GLY A 95 -12.63 18.64 5.86
N THR A 96 -11.54 18.56 5.09
CA THR A 96 -11.59 18.31 3.64
C THR A 96 -11.27 16.85 3.34
N GLU A 97 -12.14 16.17 2.59
CA GLU A 97 -11.87 14.81 2.13
C GLU A 97 -10.74 14.82 1.10
N VAL A 98 -9.66 14.07 1.41
CA VAL A 98 -8.46 13.98 0.58
C VAL A 98 -8.35 12.63 -0.13
N ALA A 99 -8.89 11.58 0.47
CA ALA A 99 -9.02 10.25 -0.12
C ALA A 99 -10.27 9.56 0.40
N ARG A 100 -10.78 8.60 -0.36
CA ARG A 100 -11.86 7.72 0.08
C ARG A 100 -11.71 6.33 -0.51
N ALA A 101 -12.39 5.35 0.09
CA ALA A 101 -12.33 3.99 -0.40
C ALA A 101 -13.63 3.22 -0.19
N THR A 102 -13.80 2.18 -1.01
CA THR A 102 -14.73 1.09 -0.73
C THR A 102 -13.94 -0.18 -0.46
N VAL A 103 -14.25 -0.86 0.66
CA VAL A 103 -13.60 -2.09 1.08
C VAL A 103 -14.62 -3.22 1.07
N LEU A 104 -14.37 -4.24 0.24
CA LEU A 104 -15.17 -5.44 0.17
C LEU A 104 -14.58 -6.50 1.11
N ARG A 105 -15.36 -6.93 2.10
CA ARG A 105 -15.01 -8.05 2.97
C ARG A 105 -15.88 -9.26 2.64
N VAL A 106 -15.25 -10.42 2.53
CA VAL A 106 -15.94 -11.67 2.20
C VAL A 106 -15.63 -12.76 3.22
N GLN A 107 -16.59 -13.64 3.42
CA GLN A 107 -16.44 -14.77 4.32
C GLN A 107 -15.42 -15.77 3.77
N ARG A 108 -14.50 -16.21 4.63
CA ARG A 108 -13.66 -17.36 4.34
C ARG A 108 -14.51 -18.63 4.38
N VAL A 109 -14.43 -19.42 3.33
CA VAL A 109 -15.07 -20.73 3.26
C VAL A 109 -13.97 -21.75 3.02
N ALA A 110 -13.88 -22.76 3.89
CA ALA A 110 -13.05 -23.91 3.61
C ALA A 110 -13.57 -24.60 2.34
N SER A 111 -12.67 -24.89 1.41
CA SER A 111 -13.02 -25.54 0.15
C SER A 111 -12.11 -26.73 -0.08
N ASP A 112 -12.69 -27.86 -0.37
CA ASP A 112 -11.97 -29.07 -0.79
C ASP A 112 -11.39 -28.94 -2.22
N LEU A 113 -11.63 -27.81 -2.87
CA LEU A 113 -11.16 -27.53 -4.23
C LEU A 113 -9.66 -27.16 -4.29
N THR A 114 -8.99 -27.04 -3.15
CA THR A 114 -7.56 -26.70 -3.10
C THR A 114 -6.64 -27.70 -3.77
N GLU A 115 -7.08 -28.95 -3.91
CA GLU A 115 -6.32 -29.98 -4.65
C GLU A 115 -6.47 -29.88 -6.18
N ALA A 116 -7.49 -29.17 -6.66
CA ALA A 116 -7.84 -29.12 -8.08
C ALA A 116 -7.15 -27.99 -8.86
N LEU A 117 -6.63 -26.98 -8.18
CA LEU A 117 -6.01 -25.83 -8.82
C LEU A 117 -4.53 -25.73 -8.41
N PRO A 118 -3.58 -25.90 -9.36
CA PRO A 118 -2.18 -25.66 -9.05
C PRO A 118 -2.01 -24.19 -8.63
N VAL A 119 -1.65 -23.96 -7.38
CA VAL A 119 -1.11 -22.66 -6.98
C VAL A 119 0.25 -22.57 -7.68
N GLY A 120 0.33 -21.74 -8.72
CA GLY A 120 1.57 -21.51 -9.43
C GLY A 120 2.66 -21.07 -8.45
N ALA A 121 3.83 -21.67 -8.54
CA ALA A 121 4.99 -21.15 -7.84
C ALA A 121 5.23 -19.70 -8.26
N VAL A 122 5.63 -18.85 -7.33
CA VAL A 122 6.09 -17.51 -7.66
C VAL A 122 7.31 -17.63 -8.58
N PRO A 123 7.24 -17.18 -9.84
CA PRO A 123 8.29 -17.47 -10.83
C PRO A 123 9.53 -16.57 -10.68
N PHE A 124 9.73 -15.97 -9.48
CA PHE A 124 10.77 -14.98 -9.24
C PHE A 124 11.84 -15.52 -8.29
N ALA A 125 13.07 -15.02 -8.43
CA ALA A 125 14.11 -15.23 -7.43
C ALA A 125 13.61 -14.74 -6.06
N PRO A 126 13.92 -15.44 -4.96
CA PRO A 126 13.51 -15.03 -3.63
C PRO A 126 14.23 -13.75 -3.20
N PRO A 127 13.70 -13.01 -2.21
CA PRO A 127 14.22 -11.70 -1.86
C PRO A 127 15.68 -11.72 -1.37
N GLU A 128 16.17 -12.82 -0.80
CA GLU A 128 17.56 -13.01 -0.36
C GLU A 128 18.56 -13.03 -1.53
N ASP A 129 18.12 -13.45 -2.71
CA ASP A 129 18.94 -13.51 -3.94
C ASP A 129 18.78 -12.23 -4.80
N ALA A 130 17.91 -11.30 -4.40
CA ALA A 130 17.63 -10.07 -5.13
C ALA A 130 18.52 -8.90 -4.64
N GLU A 131 18.89 -8.01 -5.56
CA GLU A 131 19.70 -6.83 -5.24
C GLU A 131 18.89 -5.76 -4.50
N THR A 132 19.54 -4.99 -3.63
CA THR A 132 18.91 -3.82 -3.02
C THR A 132 18.53 -2.82 -4.11
N ALA A 133 17.27 -2.38 -4.12
CA ALA A 133 16.79 -1.41 -5.08
C ALA A 133 17.45 -0.04 -4.88
N PRO A 134 17.79 0.67 -5.95
CA PRO A 134 18.28 2.04 -5.84
C PRO A 134 17.19 2.97 -5.28
N ARG A 135 17.59 4.01 -4.56
CA ARG A 135 16.64 5.03 -4.09
C ARG A 135 16.10 5.81 -5.28
N LEU A 136 14.80 6.05 -5.29
CA LEU A 136 14.14 6.86 -6.32
C LEU A 136 14.43 8.34 -6.14
N VAL A 137 14.61 8.80 -4.91
CA VAL A 137 14.92 10.19 -4.55
C VAL A 137 15.96 10.22 -3.46
N GLU A 138 16.94 11.10 -3.60
CA GLU A 138 17.94 11.36 -2.59
C GLU A 138 17.67 12.68 -1.85
N GLY A 139 18.28 12.85 -0.68
CA GLY A 139 18.31 14.14 0.02
C GLY A 139 17.24 14.35 1.08
N TYR A 140 16.23 13.47 1.21
CA TYR A 140 15.26 13.52 2.32
C TYR A 140 14.77 12.13 2.74
N VAL A 141 14.21 12.04 3.96
CA VAL A 141 13.57 10.84 4.47
C VAL A 141 12.20 10.67 3.79
N GLY A 142 11.94 9.50 3.23
CA GLY A 142 10.70 9.17 2.56
C GLY A 142 10.31 7.69 2.70
N ILE A 143 9.34 7.25 1.91
CA ILE A 143 8.74 5.92 2.03
C ILE A 143 9.76 4.78 1.95
N MET A 144 10.79 4.91 1.12
CA MET A 144 11.82 3.87 0.97
C MET A 144 12.72 3.72 2.22
N ASP A 145 12.76 4.71 3.13
CA ASP A 145 13.50 4.58 4.40
C ASP A 145 12.79 3.68 5.40
N GLY A 146 11.47 3.58 5.30
CA GLY A 146 10.63 2.68 6.10
C GLY A 146 10.49 1.28 5.52
N MET A 147 11.15 0.97 4.39
CA MET A 147 11.03 -0.30 3.68
C MET A 147 12.39 -0.90 3.32
N ASP A 148 12.45 -2.23 3.21
CA ASP A 148 13.48 -2.96 2.47
C ASP A 148 12.90 -3.27 1.09
N VAL A 149 13.58 -2.81 0.05
CA VAL A 149 13.13 -2.96 -1.34
C VAL A 149 14.23 -3.64 -2.14
N ARG A 150 13.87 -4.73 -2.84
CA ARG A 150 14.80 -5.55 -3.63
C ARG A 150 14.35 -5.63 -5.07
N THR A 151 15.29 -5.55 -5.99
CA THR A 151 15.04 -5.67 -7.44
C THR A 151 15.30 -7.09 -7.91
N VAL A 152 14.31 -7.72 -8.51
CA VAL A 152 14.45 -9.03 -9.19
C VAL A 152 14.71 -8.81 -10.67
N SER A 153 13.91 -7.97 -11.32
CA SER A 153 14.05 -7.64 -12.73
C SER A 153 13.58 -6.21 -12.98
N GLY A 154 14.08 -5.62 -14.07
CA GLY A 154 13.90 -4.19 -14.31
C GLY A 154 14.77 -3.37 -13.36
N ILE A 155 15.08 -2.16 -13.72
CA ILE A 155 15.76 -1.20 -12.84
C ILE A 155 14.98 0.09 -12.97
N SER A 156 14.77 0.82 -11.87
CA SER A 156 14.04 2.09 -11.85
C SER A 156 14.57 3.14 -12.87
N THR A 157 15.81 2.96 -13.35
CA THR A 157 16.42 3.78 -14.41
C THR A 157 16.14 3.26 -15.83
N ARG A 158 15.56 2.06 -15.96
CA ARG A 158 15.15 1.48 -17.25
C ARG A 158 13.64 1.43 -17.31
N ARG A 159 13.06 1.92 -18.40
CA ARG A 159 11.61 1.93 -18.62
C ARG A 159 11.10 0.54 -18.96
N GLY A 160 9.90 0.23 -18.48
CA GLY A 160 9.17 -1.00 -18.82
C GLY A 160 8.89 -1.90 -17.63
N PRO A 161 8.49 -3.15 -17.88
CA PRO A 161 8.12 -4.10 -16.84
C PRO A 161 9.23 -4.31 -15.81
N ALA A 162 8.83 -4.47 -14.55
CA ALA A 162 9.77 -4.69 -13.45
C ALA A 162 9.15 -5.54 -12.34
N THR A 163 9.98 -6.29 -11.63
CA THR A 163 9.59 -7.11 -10.49
C THR A 163 10.45 -6.76 -9.29
N TYR A 164 9.79 -6.35 -8.20
CA TYR A 164 10.43 -5.93 -6.97
C TYR A 164 9.83 -6.64 -5.77
N TRP A 165 10.66 -6.90 -4.75
CA TRP A 165 10.22 -7.32 -3.43
C TRP A 165 10.17 -6.13 -2.48
N PHE A 166 9.14 -6.10 -1.64
CA PHE A 166 8.90 -5.09 -0.63
C PHE A 166 8.69 -5.72 0.74
N LYS A 167 9.32 -5.14 1.76
CA LYS A 167 9.15 -5.49 3.17
C LYS A 167 9.15 -4.22 4.00
N LEU A 168 8.21 -4.06 4.91
CA LEU A 168 8.22 -2.95 5.86
C LEU A 168 9.32 -3.16 6.91
N ARG A 169 10.02 -2.10 7.25
CA ARG A 169 11.01 -2.02 8.34
C ARG A 169 10.48 -1.27 9.56
N ALA A 170 9.47 -0.43 9.36
CA ALA A 170 8.76 0.30 10.39
C ALA A 170 7.27 -0.11 10.38
N PRO A 171 6.58 -0.12 11.53
CA PRO A 171 5.15 -0.37 11.58
C PRO A 171 4.36 0.74 10.88
N LEU A 172 3.14 0.42 10.44
CA LEU A 172 2.25 1.40 9.83
C LEU A 172 1.85 2.48 10.83
N VAL A 173 1.44 2.05 12.04
CA VAL A 173 1.10 2.92 13.16
C VAL A 173 2.01 2.55 14.34
N ASP A 174 2.43 3.54 15.12
CA ASP A 174 3.26 3.34 16.28
C ASP A 174 2.63 2.36 17.29
N ASP A 175 3.50 1.68 18.06
CA ASP A 175 3.12 0.68 19.06
C ASP A 175 2.35 -0.54 18.49
N GLU A 176 2.39 -0.76 17.16
CA GLU A 176 1.78 -1.92 16.51
C GLU A 176 2.81 -2.85 15.86
N ALA A 177 2.45 -4.10 15.69
CA ALA A 177 3.21 -5.02 14.86
C ALA A 177 3.02 -4.72 13.37
N ILE A 178 4.02 -5.02 12.55
CA ILE A 178 3.90 -4.94 11.09
C ILE A 178 2.91 -6.00 10.61
N ASP A 179 1.84 -5.56 9.96
CA ASP A 179 0.83 -6.44 9.35
C ASP A 179 1.18 -6.70 7.87
N PRO A 180 1.20 -7.97 7.41
CA PRO A 180 1.40 -8.31 6.01
C PRO A 180 0.41 -7.64 5.04
N LEU A 181 -0.83 -7.35 5.47
CA LEU A 181 -1.77 -6.59 4.66
C LEU A 181 -1.27 -5.18 4.39
N SER A 182 -0.70 -4.51 5.40
CA SER A 182 -0.11 -3.18 5.24
C SER A 182 1.05 -3.19 4.24
N THR A 183 1.92 -4.22 4.30
CA THR A 183 3.00 -4.40 3.33
C THR A 183 2.46 -4.55 1.90
N ALA A 184 1.42 -5.39 1.71
CA ALA A 184 0.82 -5.62 0.40
C ALA A 184 0.16 -4.35 -0.18
N LEU A 185 -0.58 -3.62 0.66
CA LEU A 185 -1.26 -2.39 0.24
C LEU A 185 -0.27 -1.26 -0.07
N MET A 186 0.82 -1.13 0.69
CA MET A 186 1.89 -0.19 0.36
C MET A 186 2.61 -0.56 -0.93
N ALA A 187 2.97 -1.83 -1.11
CA ALA A 187 3.67 -2.30 -2.30
C ALA A 187 2.84 -2.11 -3.57
N ALA A 188 1.50 -2.23 -3.49
CA ALA A 188 0.61 -2.11 -4.64
C ALA A 188 0.72 -0.74 -5.33
N ASP A 189 0.89 0.35 -4.57
CA ASP A 189 0.99 1.71 -5.12
C ASP A 189 2.33 1.98 -5.84
N PHE A 190 3.33 1.11 -5.69
CA PHE A 190 4.59 1.23 -6.42
C PHE A 190 4.53 0.72 -7.86
N GLY A 191 3.47 0.01 -8.26
CA GLY A 191 3.40 -0.66 -9.56
C GLY A 191 3.72 0.27 -10.73
N ASN A 192 3.10 1.45 -10.79
CA ASN A 192 3.36 2.46 -11.81
C ASN A 192 4.81 3.00 -11.73
N GLY A 193 5.31 3.27 -10.53
CA GLY A 193 6.66 3.83 -10.33
C GLY A 193 7.78 2.89 -10.79
N ILE A 194 7.71 1.60 -10.40
CA ILE A 194 8.76 0.62 -10.75
C ILE A 194 8.72 0.19 -12.22
N SER A 195 7.53 0.22 -12.86
CA SER A 195 7.35 -0.18 -14.26
C SER A 195 7.16 1.01 -15.20
N SER A 196 7.61 2.20 -14.81
CA SER A 196 7.41 3.43 -15.57
C SER A 196 7.88 3.32 -17.02
N VAL A 197 7.10 3.90 -17.91
CA VAL A 197 7.39 3.99 -19.36
C VAL A 197 7.78 5.41 -19.79
N VAL A 198 7.71 6.36 -18.87
CA VAL A 198 8.13 7.76 -19.05
C VAL A 198 9.22 8.15 -18.05
N PRO A 199 10.11 9.11 -18.36
CA PRO A 199 11.12 9.56 -17.41
C PRO A 199 10.48 10.28 -16.22
N ILE A 200 10.86 9.90 -15.00
CA ILE A 200 10.38 10.53 -13.77
C ILE A 200 10.84 11.98 -13.64
N GLU A 201 11.98 12.32 -14.27
CA GLU A 201 12.56 13.65 -14.23
C GLU A 201 11.76 14.71 -15.01
N THR A 202 10.94 14.26 -15.95
CA THR A 202 10.23 15.15 -16.89
C THR A 202 8.71 14.94 -16.90
N HIS A 203 8.21 13.89 -16.25
CA HIS A 203 6.80 13.54 -16.24
C HIS A 203 6.33 13.26 -14.83
N LEU A 204 5.25 13.92 -14.44
CA LEU A 204 4.49 13.63 -13.24
C LEU A 204 3.41 12.60 -13.58
N PHE A 205 3.40 11.47 -12.88
CA PHE A 205 2.41 10.39 -13.09
C PHE A 205 1.95 9.80 -11.76
N ILE A 206 1.22 10.62 -11.00
CA ILE A 206 0.63 10.24 -9.72
C ILE A 206 -0.59 9.36 -9.98
N ASN A 207 -0.75 8.27 -9.22
CA ASN A 207 -1.92 7.44 -9.27
C ASN A 207 -3.16 8.20 -8.74
N PRO A 208 -4.22 8.41 -9.54
CA PRO A 208 -5.46 9.02 -9.06
C PRO A 208 -6.31 8.03 -8.27
N ASP A 209 -6.15 6.74 -8.52
CA ASP A 209 -6.84 5.65 -7.87
C ASP A 209 -5.97 4.39 -7.78
N LEU A 210 -6.37 3.49 -6.90
CA LEU A 210 -5.76 2.18 -6.75
C LEU A 210 -6.83 1.16 -6.40
N THR A 211 -6.91 0.07 -7.17
CA THR A 211 -7.74 -1.08 -6.82
C THR A 211 -6.88 -2.31 -6.57
N VAL A 212 -7.00 -2.87 -5.38
CA VAL A 212 -6.31 -4.09 -4.96
C VAL A 212 -7.31 -5.21 -4.74
N TYR A 213 -7.12 -6.33 -5.42
CA TYR A 213 -7.86 -7.57 -5.20
C TYR A 213 -6.98 -8.58 -4.47
N LEU A 214 -7.49 -9.15 -3.39
CA LEU A 214 -6.82 -10.15 -2.58
C LEU A 214 -7.55 -11.49 -2.71
N HIS A 215 -6.85 -12.51 -3.17
CA HIS A 215 -7.38 -13.89 -3.22
C HIS A 215 -7.34 -14.56 -1.84
N ARG A 216 -6.44 -14.10 -0.97
CA ARG A 216 -6.27 -14.52 0.41
C ARG A 216 -5.67 -13.38 1.23
N ARG A 217 -5.71 -13.48 2.56
CA ARG A 217 -4.95 -12.56 3.41
C ARG A 217 -3.45 -12.73 3.12
N PRO A 218 -2.70 -11.65 2.93
CA PRO A 218 -1.24 -11.72 2.79
C PRO A 218 -0.59 -12.35 4.04
N GLU A 219 0.48 -13.09 3.83
CA GLU A 219 1.26 -13.78 4.86
C GLU A 219 2.75 -13.53 4.63
N GLY A 220 3.53 -13.62 5.73
CA GLY A 220 4.97 -13.36 5.69
C GLY A 220 5.30 -11.87 5.66
N GLU A 221 6.59 -11.56 5.53
CA GLU A 221 7.09 -10.18 5.61
C GLU A 221 7.27 -9.54 4.22
N TRP A 222 7.48 -10.35 3.18
CA TRP A 222 7.79 -9.91 1.84
C TRP A 222 6.61 -10.02 0.88
N VAL A 223 6.46 -9.03 0.03
CA VAL A 223 5.48 -9.01 -1.07
C VAL A 223 6.21 -8.72 -2.37
N ALA A 224 6.02 -9.60 -3.37
CA ALA A 224 6.49 -9.34 -4.72
C ALA A 224 5.46 -8.48 -5.47
N ASN A 225 5.94 -7.46 -6.17
CA ASN A 225 5.18 -6.67 -7.10
C ASN A 225 5.79 -6.85 -8.50
N ASP A 226 5.09 -7.58 -9.36
CA ASP A 226 5.43 -7.76 -10.77
C ASP A 226 4.54 -6.83 -11.60
N ALA A 227 5.12 -5.74 -12.08
CA ALA A 227 4.40 -4.61 -12.60
C ALA A 227 4.68 -4.35 -14.08
N GLN A 228 3.64 -3.93 -14.78
CA GLN A 228 3.73 -3.48 -16.16
C GLN A 228 2.82 -2.28 -16.40
N THR A 229 3.36 -1.25 -17.04
CA THR A 229 2.62 -0.03 -17.45
C THR A 229 2.51 0.03 -18.95
N TRP A 230 1.34 0.44 -19.44
CA TRP A 230 1.09 0.71 -20.85
C TRP A 230 0.70 2.17 -21.05
N LEU A 231 1.26 2.82 -22.07
CA LEU A 231 0.74 4.10 -22.55
C LEU A 231 -0.26 3.81 -23.67
N HIS A 232 -1.40 4.48 -23.59
CA HIS A 232 -2.33 4.57 -24.69
C HIS A 232 -2.22 5.96 -25.32
N PRO A 233 -2.21 6.07 -26.66
CA PRO A 233 -2.18 7.35 -27.35
C PRO A 233 -3.47 8.15 -27.13
#